data_374c7e45ae20be2fde090480e4ff948e
#
_entry.id   374c7e45ae20be2fde090480e4ff948e
#
_cell.length_a   1.000
_cell.length_b   1.000
_cell.length_c   1.000
_cell.angle_alpha   90.00
_cell.angle_beta   90.00
_cell.angle_gamma   90.00
#
_symmetry.space_group_name_H-M   'P 1'
#
loop_
_entity.id
_entity.type
_entity.pdbx_description
1 polymer ?
#
loop_
_entity_poly.entity_id
_entity_poly.type
_entity_poly.pdbx_seq_one_letter_code
_entity_poly.pdbx_strand_id
1 'polypeptide(L)'
;EQIIDALEGEYRENFMLHYNFPPYSVGEAGRMGGAGRREIGHGKLAWRAIKPLLPSKDDFPYTIRVVSEITESNGSSSMATVCGTSMSMMDSGVPLEQPCAGIAMGLIKEDDRFAVLSDILGDEDHLGDMDFKVAGTSTGITSLQMDIKITSITEEIMKVALEQARDGRLHILTEMEKA
;
A
#
# COMPACT_ATOMS: atom_id res chain seq x y z
N GLU A 1 -22.68 3.83 -3.67
CA GLU A 1 -22.26 2.45 -3.98
C GLU A 1 -21.83 2.37 -5.44
N GLN A 2 -20.82 1.56 -5.71
CA GLN A 2 -20.37 1.25 -7.06
C GLN A 2 -20.89 -0.15 -7.43
N ILE A 3 -21.47 -0.26 -8.62
CA ILE A 3 -21.85 -1.55 -9.18
C ILE A 3 -20.62 -2.16 -9.85
N ILE A 4 -20.29 -3.38 -9.49
CA ILE A 4 -19.21 -4.16 -10.09
C ILE A 4 -19.80 -5.31 -10.87
N ASP A 5 -19.58 -5.32 -12.18
CA ASP A 5 -19.92 -6.44 -13.06
C ASP A 5 -18.70 -7.39 -13.11
N ALA A 6 -18.84 -8.55 -12.51
CA ALA A 6 -17.81 -9.57 -12.42
C ALA A 6 -18.27 -10.87 -13.07
N LEU A 7 -17.30 -11.77 -13.35
CA LEU A 7 -17.61 -13.10 -13.96
C LEU A 7 -18.59 -13.94 -13.12
N GLU A 8 -18.59 -13.73 -11.82
CA GLU A 8 -19.48 -14.44 -10.87
C GLU A 8 -20.83 -13.75 -10.67
N GLY A 9 -21.07 -12.61 -11.35
CA GLY A 9 -22.29 -11.82 -11.28
C GLY A 9 -22.04 -10.39 -10.78
N GLU A 10 -23.11 -9.58 -10.84
CA GLU A 10 -23.10 -8.18 -10.40
C GLU A 10 -23.17 -8.11 -8.87
N TYR A 11 -22.32 -7.27 -8.26
CA TYR A 11 -22.41 -6.93 -6.84
C TYR A 11 -22.17 -5.43 -6.60
N ARG A 12 -22.55 -4.96 -5.41
CA ARG A 12 -22.39 -3.57 -5.01
C ARG A 12 -21.24 -3.43 -4.02
N GLU A 13 -20.36 -2.47 -4.31
CA GLU A 13 -19.23 -2.12 -3.44
C GLU A 13 -19.51 -0.76 -2.78
N ASN A 14 -19.36 -0.69 -1.48
CA ASN A 14 -19.54 0.53 -0.69
C ASN A 14 -18.22 1.22 -0.30
N PHE A 15 -17.09 0.61 -0.64
CA PHE A 15 -15.76 1.20 -0.42
C PHE A 15 -15.05 1.42 -1.74
N MET A 16 -14.68 2.66 -2.01
CA MET A 16 -13.95 3.08 -3.21
C MET A 16 -12.68 3.79 -2.81
N LEU A 17 -11.56 3.46 -3.47
CA LEU A 17 -10.29 4.15 -3.33
C LEU A 17 -9.76 4.53 -4.70
N HIS A 18 -9.59 5.83 -4.92
CA HIS A 18 -9.01 6.39 -6.12
C HIS A 18 -7.59 6.86 -5.82
N TYR A 19 -6.65 6.42 -6.64
CA TYR A 19 -5.24 6.76 -6.51
C TYR A 19 -4.80 7.51 -7.76
N ASN A 20 -4.37 8.76 -7.58
CA ASN A 20 -3.96 9.65 -8.65
C ASN A 20 -2.47 9.99 -8.47
N PHE A 21 -1.69 9.68 -9.51
CA PHE A 21 -0.25 9.88 -9.56
C PHE A 21 0.13 10.71 -10.78
N PRO A 22 -0.08 12.03 -10.74
CA PRO A 22 0.23 12.89 -11.88
C PRO A 22 1.75 13.00 -12.10
N PRO A 23 2.21 13.28 -13.33
CA PRO A 23 3.64 13.37 -13.67
C PRO A 23 4.42 14.36 -12.80
N TYR A 24 3.82 15.45 -12.40
CA TYR A 24 4.47 16.46 -11.56
C TYR A 24 4.88 15.96 -10.17
N SER A 25 4.26 14.87 -9.67
CA SER A 25 4.61 14.29 -8.37
C SER A 25 6.04 13.74 -8.31
N VAL A 26 6.64 13.48 -9.45
CA VAL A 26 8.06 13.09 -9.60
C VAL A 26 8.87 14.11 -10.42
N GLY A 27 8.38 15.34 -10.55
CA GLY A 27 9.06 16.40 -11.27
C GLY A 27 9.04 16.26 -12.81
N GLU A 28 8.18 15.40 -13.34
CA GLU A 28 8.08 15.19 -14.78
C GLU A 28 7.02 16.10 -15.43
N ALA A 29 7.29 16.53 -16.66
CA ALA A 29 6.28 17.14 -17.53
C ALA A 29 5.60 16.04 -18.35
N GLY A 30 4.30 15.93 -18.23
CA GLY A 30 3.53 14.90 -18.94
C GLY A 30 2.06 15.27 -19.12
N ARG A 31 1.38 14.50 -19.96
CA ARG A 31 -0.05 14.70 -20.20
C ARG A 31 -0.86 14.23 -18.98
N MET A 32 -1.70 15.08 -18.44
CA MET A 32 -2.71 14.73 -17.46
C MET A 32 -3.87 14.00 -18.19
N GLY A 33 -4.03 12.72 -17.91
CA GLY A 33 -5.05 11.87 -18.54
C GLY A 33 -5.78 11.01 -17.50
N GLY A 34 -6.52 10.01 -17.97
CA GLY A 34 -7.10 8.98 -17.07
C GLY A 34 -6.03 8.12 -16.44
N ALA A 35 -6.39 7.43 -15.34
CA ALA A 35 -5.49 6.58 -14.57
C ALA A 35 -4.84 5.49 -15.47
N GLY A 36 -3.53 5.42 -15.42
CA GLY A 36 -2.74 4.38 -16.09
C GLY A 36 -2.77 3.04 -15.32
N ARG A 37 -2.19 1.99 -15.90
CA ARG A 37 -2.15 0.65 -15.28
C ARG A 37 -1.46 0.66 -13.92
N ARG A 38 -0.39 1.46 -13.77
CA ARG A 38 0.36 1.60 -12.51
C ARG A 38 -0.52 2.20 -11.42
N GLU A 39 -1.27 3.25 -11.74
CA GLU A 39 -2.18 3.91 -10.79
C GLU A 39 -3.31 2.98 -10.37
N ILE A 40 -3.90 2.24 -11.31
CA ILE A 40 -4.94 1.25 -11.02
C ILE A 40 -4.40 0.16 -10.09
N GLY A 41 -3.19 -0.37 -10.36
CA GLY A 41 -2.56 -1.40 -9.54
C GLY A 41 -2.23 -0.92 -8.13
N HIS A 42 -1.65 0.27 -7.98
CA HIS A 42 -1.33 0.88 -6.69
C HIS A 42 -2.60 1.21 -5.88
N GLY A 43 -3.61 1.76 -6.52
CA GLY A 43 -4.90 2.01 -5.90
C GLY A 43 -5.58 0.72 -5.41
N LYS A 44 -5.50 -0.35 -6.20
CA LYS A 44 -6.05 -1.66 -5.81
C LYS A 44 -5.28 -2.31 -4.67
N LEU A 45 -3.95 -2.12 -4.61
CA LEU A 45 -3.14 -2.57 -3.48
C LEU A 45 -3.55 -1.87 -2.18
N ALA A 46 -3.66 -0.54 -2.19
CA ALA A 46 -4.12 0.23 -1.04
C ALA A 46 -5.56 -0.13 -0.63
N TRP A 47 -6.45 -0.30 -1.60
CA TRP A 47 -7.82 -0.75 -1.36
C TRP A 47 -7.86 -2.11 -0.65
N ARG A 48 -7.06 -3.09 -1.10
CA ARG A 48 -6.96 -4.42 -0.48
C ARG A 48 -6.40 -4.36 0.93
N ALA A 49 -5.46 -3.44 1.19
CA ALA A 49 -4.86 -3.29 2.51
C ALA A 49 -5.88 -2.83 3.57
N ILE A 50 -6.80 -1.96 3.18
CA ILE A 50 -7.79 -1.34 4.09
C ILE A 50 -9.09 -2.14 4.17
N LYS A 51 -9.53 -2.75 3.08
CA LYS A 51 -10.85 -3.40 3.00
C LYS A 51 -11.16 -4.38 4.14
N PRO A 52 -10.23 -5.24 4.60
CA PRO A 52 -10.52 -6.20 5.69
C PRO A 52 -10.79 -5.54 7.05
N LEU A 53 -10.48 -4.26 7.20
CA LEU A 53 -10.58 -3.51 8.46
C LEU A 53 -11.83 -2.63 8.52
N LEU A 54 -12.62 -2.61 7.45
CA LEU A 54 -13.82 -1.80 7.38
C LEU A 54 -14.91 -2.34 8.30
N PRO A 55 -15.70 -1.45 8.91
CA PRO A 55 -16.89 -1.87 9.65
C PRO A 55 -17.88 -2.59 8.73
N SER A 56 -18.74 -3.40 9.32
CA SER A 56 -19.84 -4.01 8.59
C SER A 56 -20.81 -2.93 8.07
N LYS A 57 -21.60 -3.28 7.05
CA LYS A 57 -22.62 -2.36 6.51
C LYS A 57 -23.72 -2.04 7.54
N ASP A 58 -23.96 -2.94 8.48
CA ASP A 58 -24.97 -2.75 9.53
C ASP A 58 -24.46 -1.77 10.60
N ASP A 59 -23.16 -1.80 10.91
CA ASP A 59 -22.54 -0.89 11.88
C ASP A 59 -22.24 0.50 11.28
N PHE A 60 -21.95 0.55 9.96
CA PHE A 60 -21.64 1.79 9.24
C PHE A 60 -22.31 1.81 7.86
N PRO A 61 -23.58 2.20 7.75
CA PRO A 61 -24.40 2.09 6.53
C PRO A 61 -24.09 3.15 5.47
N TYR A 62 -22.87 3.66 5.42
CA TYR A 62 -22.44 4.69 4.49
C TYR A 62 -21.55 4.15 3.39
N THR A 63 -21.52 4.85 2.28
CA THR A 63 -20.52 4.63 1.22
C THR A 63 -19.28 5.43 1.53
N ILE A 64 -18.13 4.75 1.54
CA ILE A 64 -16.83 5.34 1.80
C ILE A 64 -16.13 5.56 0.46
N ARG A 65 -15.70 6.79 0.21
CA ARG A 65 -14.91 7.14 -0.96
C ARG A 65 -13.63 7.85 -0.53
N VAL A 66 -12.50 7.22 -0.75
CA VAL A 66 -11.17 7.79 -0.52
C VAL A 66 -10.58 8.26 -1.85
N VAL A 67 -9.97 9.43 -1.84
CA VAL A 67 -9.22 9.97 -2.97
C VAL A 67 -7.81 10.30 -2.48
N SER A 68 -6.82 9.60 -3.05
CA SER A 68 -5.40 9.83 -2.77
C SER A 68 -4.78 10.61 -3.93
N GLU A 69 -4.43 11.86 -3.66
CA GLU A 69 -3.73 12.74 -4.62
C GLU A 69 -2.24 12.79 -4.25
N ILE A 70 -1.39 12.22 -5.08
CA ILE A 70 0.06 12.23 -4.85
C ILE A 70 0.63 13.52 -5.42
N THR A 71 1.05 14.41 -4.53
CA THR A 71 1.60 15.72 -4.91
C THR A 71 3.11 15.72 -5.05
N GLU A 72 3.79 14.85 -4.30
CA GLU A 72 5.24 14.65 -4.36
C GLU A 72 5.56 13.20 -3.96
N SER A 73 6.54 12.57 -4.62
CA SER A 73 6.93 11.19 -4.36
C SER A 73 8.41 10.94 -4.64
N ASN A 74 9.09 10.34 -3.66
CA ASN A 74 10.39 9.70 -3.83
C ASN A 74 10.45 8.46 -2.95
N GLY A 75 9.72 7.41 -3.32
CA GLY A 75 9.53 6.17 -2.56
C GLY A 75 8.14 5.62 -2.78
N SER A 76 7.60 4.87 -1.83
CA SER A 76 6.33 4.19 -1.98
C SER A 76 5.11 5.07 -1.67
N SER A 77 4.62 5.80 -2.66
CA SER A 77 3.38 6.57 -2.58
C SER A 77 2.14 5.69 -2.31
N SER A 78 2.14 4.41 -2.75
CA SER A 78 1.04 3.49 -2.45
C SER A 78 0.98 3.11 -0.96
N MET A 79 2.13 2.96 -0.30
CA MET A 79 2.17 2.69 1.15
C MET A 79 1.86 3.95 1.96
N ALA A 80 2.29 5.13 1.51
CA ALA A 80 1.83 6.41 2.04
C ALA A 80 0.30 6.56 1.91
N THR A 81 -0.28 6.11 0.80
CA THR A 81 -1.73 6.09 0.60
C THR A 81 -2.43 5.17 1.61
N VAL A 82 -1.88 4.01 1.95
CA VAL A 82 -2.42 3.13 2.99
C VAL A 82 -2.46 3.85 4.34
N CYS A 83 -1.34 4.43 4.76
CA CYS A 83 -1.23 5.17 6.03
C CYS A 83 -2.20 6.37 6.07
N GLY A 84 -2.18 7.20 5.03
CA GLY A 84 -3.04 8.38 4.94
C GLY A 84 -4.52 8.03 4.88
N THR A 85 -4.89 6.96 4.17
CA THR A 85 -6.28 6.46 4.15
C THR A 85 -6.73 6.04 5.54
N SER A 86 -5.90 5.26 6.25
CA SER A 86 -6.21 4.81 7.61
C SER A 86 -6.47 6.00 8.55
N MET A 87 -5.56 6.97 8.58
CA MET A 87 -5.69 8.17 9.42
C MET A 87 -6.91 9.02 9.03
N SER A 88 -7.07 9.31 7.74
CA SER A 88 -8.18 10.12 7.22
C SER A 88 -9.56 9.51 7.51
N MET A 89 -9.68 8.18 7.41
CA MET A 89 -10.93 7.48 7.73
C MET A 89 -11.24 7.55 9.21
N MET A 90 -10.24 7.36 10.08
CA MET A 90 -10.41 7.46 11.54
C MET A 90 -10.78 8.89 11.96
N ASP A 91 -10.12 9.91 11.40
CA ASP A 91 -10.42 11.32 11.64
C ASP A 91 -11.84 11.69 11.17
N SER A 92 -12.31 11.09 10.08
CA SER A 92 -13.68 11.25 9.56
C SER A 92 -14.76 10.50 10.37
N GLY A 93 -14.38 9.77 11.42
CA GLY A 93 -15.30 9.02 12.26
C GLY A 93 -15.72 7.66 11.71
N VAL A 94 -14.99 7.10 10.73
CA VAL A 94 -15.20 5.72 10.28
C VAL A 94 -14.63 4.77 11.35
N PRO A 95 -15.43 3.88 11.93
CA PRO A 95 -14.96 2.97 12.99
C PRO A 95 -14.15 1.81 12.39
N LEU A 96 -12.90 2.10 12.00
CA LEU A 96 -11.96 1.05 11.60
C LEU A 96 -11.64 0.14 12.80
N GLU A 97 -11.52 -1.15 12.54
CA GLU A 97 -11.17 -2.12 13.58
C GLU A 97 -9.80 -1.81 14.21
N GLN A 98 -8.82 -1.47 13.38
CA GLN A 98 -7.47 -1.08 13.79
C GLN A 98 -6.85 -0.13 12.76
N PRO A 99 -5.85 0.69 13.14
CA PRO A 99 -5.07 1.45 12.18
C PRO A 99 -4.22 0.51 11.31
N CYS A 100 -4.04 0.90 10.06
CA CYS A 100 -3.28 0.15 9.06
C CYS A 100 -2.12 0.99 8.55
N ALA A 101 -0.90 0.45 8.65
CA ALA A 101 0.29 1.04 8.07
C ALA A 101 0.83 0.20 6.92
N GLY A 102 1.57 0.85 6.02
CA GLY A 102 2.25 0.19 4.92
C GLY A 102 3.71 0.61 4.85
N ILE A 103 4.57 -0.31 4.41
CA ILE A 103 6.00 -0.06 4.19
C ILE A 103 6.45 -0.73 2.90
N ALA A 104 7.39 -0.09 2.18
CA ALA A 104 8.07 -0.67 1.03
C ALA A 104 9.47 -1.11 1.43
N MET A 105 9.80 -2.34 1.08
CA MET A 105 11.05 -3.00 1.37
C MET A 105 11.79 -3.30 0.07
N GLY A 106 13.11 -3.34 0.13
CA GLY A 106 13.96 -3.74 -0.98
C GLY A 106 14.93 -4.86 -0.60
N LEU A 107 15.49 -5.49 -1.60
CA LEU A 107 16.53 -6.50 -1.46
C LEU A 107 17.68 -6.16 -2.41
N ILE A 108 18.90 -6.27 -1.90
CA ILE A 108 20.12 -6.33 -2.69
C ILE A 108 20.77 -7.66 -2.41
N LYS A 109 21.10 -8.42 -3.44
CA LYS A 109 21.71 -9.75 -3.33
C LYS A 109 22.94 -9.84 -4.24
N GLU A 110 24.09 -10.11 -3.65
CA GLU A 110 25.36 -10.34 -4.34
C GLU A 110 25.88 -11.72 -3.94
N ASP A 111 25.86 -12.65 -4.87
CA ASP A 111 26.25 -14.05 -4.65
C ASP A 111 25.50 -14.67 -3.46
N ASP A 112 26.23 -14.99 -2.38
CA ASP A 112 25.70 -15.59 -1.16
C ASP A 112 25.35 -14.55 -0.07
N ARG A 113 25.56 -13.26 -0.34
CA ARG A 113 25.27 -12.17 0.60
C ARG A 113 24.00 -11.44 0.18
N PHE A 114 23.24 -10.98 1.15
CA PHE A 114 22.08 -10.15 0.89
C PHE A 114 21.91 -9.06 1.98
N ALA A 115 21.23 -8.00 1.59
CA ALA A 115 20.80 -6.93 2.47
C ALA A 115 19.34 -6.60 2.19
N VAL A 116 18.54 -6.51 3.25
CA VAL A 116 17.16 -6.04 3.19
C VAL A 116 17.13 -4.56 3.53
N LEU A 117 16.49 -3.76 2.70
CA LEU A 117 16.30 -2.33 2.87
C LEU A 117 14.88 -2.02 3.34
N SER A 118 14.73 -1.08 4.27
CA SER A 118 13.42 -0.62 4.76
C SER A 118 13.12 0.76 4.23
N ASP A 119 11.84 1.00 3.87
CA ASP A 119 11.33 2.28 3.38
C ASP A 119 12.15 2.83 2.22
N ILE A 120 12.21 2.04 1.14
CA ILE A 120 13.07 2.27 0.00
C ILE A 120 12.68 3.51 -0.80
N LEU A 121 13.71 4.22 -1.27
CA LEU A 121 13.60 5.33 -2.23
C LEU A 121 13.36 4.81 -3.65
N GLY A 122 13.01 5.73 -4.57
CA GLY A 122 12.76 5.39 -5.97
C GLY A 122 13.95 4.73 -6.67
N ASP A 123 15.18 5.17 -6.41
CA ASP A 123 16.40 4.59 -6.96
C ASP A 123 16.65 3.18 -6.41
N GLU A 124 16.38 2.95 -5.13
CA GLU A 124 16.52 1.65 -4.50
C GLU A 124 15.46 0.65 -5.01
N ASP A 125 14.24 1.12 -5.29
CA ASP A 125 13.20 0.34 -5.98
C ASP A 125 13.66 -0.06 -7.38
N HIS A 126 14.24 0.87 -8.13
CA HIS A 126 14.64 0.63 -9.52
C HIS A 126 15.86 -0.29 -9.65
N LEU A 127 16.87 -0.11 -8.81
CA LEU A 127 18.16 -0.79 -8.87
C LEU A 127 18.21 -2.08 -8.03
N GLY A 128 17.28 -2.27 -7.11
CA GLY A 128 17.22 -3.46 -6.24
C GLY A 128 16.84 -4.74 -6.99
N ASP A 129 17.14 -5.88 -6.37
CA ASP A 129 16.89 -7.23 -6.90
C ASP A 129 15.47 -7.72 -6.61
N MET A 130 14.83 -7.17 -5.63
CA MET A 130 13.43 -7.37 -5.28
C MET A 130 12.91 -6.13 -4.57
N ASP A 131 11.68 -5.75 -4.85
CA ASP A 131 10.88 -4.87 -3.99
C ASP A 131 9.62 -5.58 -3.54
N PHE A 132 9.20 -5.29 -2.31
CA PHE A 132 7.92 -5.77 -1.82
C PHE A 132 7.29 -4.75 -0.86
N LYS A 133 5.98 -4.72 -0.90
CA LYS A 133 5.15 -3.80 -0.12
C LYS A 133 4.30 -4.61 0.81
N VAL A 134 4.37 -4.26 2.09
CA VAL A 134 3.63 -4.95 3.16
C VAL A 134 2.76 -3.93 3.87
N ALA A 135 1.47 -4.20 3.93
CA ALA A 135 0.52 -3.41 4.71
C ALA A 135 -0.19 -4.28 5.74
N GLY A 136 -0.56 -3.67 6.86
CA GLY A 136 -1.29 -4.37 7.91
C GLY A 136 -1.38 -3.57 9.21
N THR A 137 -1.97 -4.22 10.20
CA THR A 137 -2.18 -3.71 11.56
C THR A 137 -1.05 -4.14 12.50
N SER A 138 -1.19 -3.84 13.78
CA SER A 138 -0.27 -4.36 14.82
C SER A 138 -0.32 -5.89 14.95
N THR A 139 -1.44 -6.52 14.57
CA THR A 139 -1.69 -7.96 14.75
C THR A 139 -1.39 -8.81 13.53
N GLY A 140 -1.38 -8.23 12.31
CA GLY A 140 -1.19 -9.03 11.11
C GLY A 140 -1.06 -8.23 9.81
N ILE A 141 -0.79 -8.95 8.74
CA ILE A 141 -0.67 -8.41 7.37
C ILE A 141 -2.02 -8.50 6.68
N THR A 142 -2.46 -7.40 6.08
CA THR A 142 -3.70 -7.32 5.30
C THR A 142 -3.45 -7.36 3.80
N SER A 143 -2.27 -6.91 3.35
CA SER A 143 -1.90 -6.95 1.93
C SER A 143 -0.40 -7.06 1.76
N LEU A 144 0.01 -7.80 0.73
CA LEU A 144 1.38 -7.97 0.31
C LEU A 144 1.44 -7.92 -1.23
N GLN A 145 2.41 -7.20 -1.76
CA GLN A 145 2.77 -7.21 -3.18
C GLN A 145 4.28 -7.31 -3.29
N MET A 146 4.75 -8.14 -4.20
CA MET A 146 6.17 -8.41 -4.39
C MET A 146 6.49 -8.40 -5.88
N ASP A 147 7.64 -7.79 -6.23
CA ASP A 147 8.25 -7.84 -7.55
C ASP A 147 9.68 -8.38 -7.41
N ILE A 148 9.94 -9.56 -8.00
CA ILE A 148 11.23 -10.24 -7.94
C ILE A 148 11.90 -10.09 -9.30
N LYS A 149 13.07 -9.46 -9.33
CA LYS A 149 13.83 -9.14 -10.55
C LYS A 149 14.98 -10.12 -10.79
N ILE A 150 15.21 -11.04 -9.84
CA ILE A 150 16.22 -12.11 -9.91
C ILE A 150 15.57 -13.49 -10.01
N THR A 151 16.35 -14.52 -10.33
CA THR A 151 15.85 -15.87 -10.61
C THR A 151 15.13 -16.52 -9.44
N SER A 152 15.57 -16.27 -8.21
CA SER A 152 14.92 -16.80 -7.01
C SER A 152 15.36 -16.07 -5.75
N ILE A 153 14.48 -16.13 -4.75
CA ILE A 153 14.75 -15.76 -3.36
C ILE A 153 14.58 -16.99 -2.48
N THR A 154 15.35 -17.07 -1.41
CA THR A 154 15.28 -18.18 -0.45
C THR A 154 14.25 -17.92 0.63
N GLU A 155 13.78 -18.96 1.30
CA GLU A 155 12.90 -18.85 2.46
C GLU A 155 13.54 -18.01 3.57
N GLU A 156 14.86 -18.14 3.76
CA GLU A 156 15.64 -17.36 4.73
C GLU A 156 15.55 -15.85 4.43
N ILE A 157 15.77 -15.44 3.19
CA ILE A 157 15.65 -14.05 2.74
C ILE A 157 14.24 -13.52 3.04
N MET A 158 13.20 -14.28 2.68
CA MET A 158 11.82 -13.88 2.93
C MET A 158 11.51 -13.73 4.42
N LYS A 159 12.04 -14.62 5.24
CA LYS A 159 11.85 -14.57 6.69
C LYS A 159 12.43 -13.30 7.30
N VAL A 160 13.69 -13.01 6.98
CA VAL A 160 14.37 -11.77 7.41
C VAL A 160 13.62 -10.53 6.90
N ALA A 161 13.22 -10.54 5.63
CA ALA A 161 12.52 -9.43 5.01
C ALA A 161 11.16 -9.15 5.66
N LEU A 162 10.38 -10.17 5.98
CA LEU A 162 9.08 -10.02 6.63
C LEU A 162 9.20 -9.59 8.10
N GLU A 163 10.21 -10.08 8.83
CA GLU A 163 10.51 -9.62 10.20
C GLU A 163 10.88 -8.13 10.20
N GLN A 164 11.80 -7.72 9.33
CA GLN A 164 12.19 -6.32 9.19
C GLN A 164 11.03 -5.42 8.75
N ALA A 165 10.18 -5.89 7.82
CA ALA A 165 8.97 -5.19 7.42
C ALA A 165 7.97 -5.05 8.56
N ARG A 166 7.87 -6.04 9.46
CA ARG A 166 7.05 -5.97 10.67
C ARG A 166 7.52 -4.85 11.58
N ASP A 167 8.82 -4.80 11.87
CA ASP A 167 9.40 -3.79 12.76
C ASP A 167 9.20 -2.38 12.18
N GLY A 168 9.47 -2.20 10.88
CA GLY A 168 9.22 -0.94 10.20
C GLY A 168 7.75 -0.52 10.22
N ARG A 169 6.83 -1.45 9.99
CA ARG A 169 5.39 -1.18 10.02
C ARG A 169 4.89 -0.82 11.43
N LEU A 170 5.39 -1.49 12.47
CA LEU A 170 5.06 -1.15 13.86
C LEU A 170 5.59 0.23 14.24
N HIS A 171 6.80 0.59 13.78
CA HIS A 171 7.32 1.94 13.93
C HIS A 171 6.42 2.99 13.27
N ILE A 172 6.01 2.76 12.02
CA ILE A 172 5.10 3.65 11.29
C ILE A 172 3.76 3.81 12.04
N LEU A 173 3.18 2.71 12.55
CA LEU A 173 1.96 2.79 13.36
C LEU A 173 2.15 3.69 14.59
N THR A 174 3.31 3.62 15.27
CA THR A 174 3.62 4.49 16.40
C THR A 174 3.74 5.96 16.00
N GLU A 175 4.24 6.25 14.79
CA GLU A 175 4.27 7.63 14.27
C GLU A 175 2.86 8.12 13.91
N MET A 176 2.02 7.26 13.32
CA MET A 176 0.63 7.59 13.00
C MET A 176 -0.22 7.87 14.24
N GLU A 177 0.06 7.24 15.38
CA GLU A 177 -0.64 7.49 16.65
C GLU A 177 -0.42 8.91 17.22
N LYS A 178 0.57 9.63 16.70
CA LYS A 178 0.85 11.02 17.14
C LYS A 178 -0.02 12.07 16.44
N ALA A 179 -0.67 11.68 15.35
CA ALA A 179 -1.55 12.53 14.56
C ALA A 179 -3.01 12.31 14.91
#